data_ed057dfb8be688c32aead1722c359ee4
#
_entry.id   ed057dfb8be688c32aead1722c359ee4
#
_cell.length_a   1.000
_cell.length_b   1.000
_cell.length_c   1.000
_cell.angle_alpha   90.00
_cell.angle_beta   90.00
_cell.angle_gamma   90.00
#
_symmetry.space_group_name_H-M   'P 1'
#
loop_
_entity.id
_entity.type
_entity.pdbx_description
1 polymer ?
#
loop_
_entity_poly.entity_id
_entity_poly.type
_entity_poly.pdbx_seq_one_letter_code
_entity_poly.pdbx_strand_id
1 'polypeptide(L)'
;MRKITSVIKKILIALLCIIFISAVSVTVYISAVNPHRDNIQSSNIPAEFHCAKNSSYIAYQTDGKCAAYASAYVLRCLGERADGESLYPDIRRTFGFVSPGSIVKLFESRGYSAKACCGDTDTLKQRISKGAPVIVFISIPQDTHYAAVTGYDSQYLYLADSLIKNANTDGKGYNRKLTYEEFEKVWKTDTVLSDNIYIFLI
;
A
#
# COMPACT_ATOMS: atom_id res chain seq x y z
N MET A 1 -7.47 11.15 56.77
CA MET A 1 -8.22 11.39 55.52
C MET A 1 -7.49 12.31 54.54
N ARG A 2 -7.01 13.55 54.90
CA ARG A 2 -6.33 14.47 53.96
C ARG A 2 -5.09 13.93 53.23
N LYS A 3 -4.26 13.07 53.86
CA LYS A 3 -3.08 12.45 53.22
C LYS A 3 -3.46 11.41 52.13
N ILE A 4 -4.50 10.63 52.33
CA ILE A 4 -4.96 9.62 51.39
C ILE A 4 -5.52 10.28 50.13
N THR A 5 -6.31 11.35 50.26
CA THR A 5 -6.83 12.13 49.14
C THR A 5 -5.71 12.78 48.30
N SER A 6 -4.62 13.25 48.96
CA SER A 6 -3.46 13.79 48.25
C SER A 6 -2.71 12.72 47.43
N VAL A 7 -2.54 11.51 47.95
CA VAL A 7 -1.89 10.41 47.26
C VAL A 7 -2.72 9.96 46.05
N ILE A 8 -4.03 9.76 46.23
CA ILE A 8 -4.95 9.41 45.14
C ILE A 8 -4.89 10.46 44.02
N LYS A 9 -4.89 11.75 44.35
CA LYS A 9 -4.81 12.84 43.37
C LYS A 9 -3.51 12.80 42.58
N LYS A 10 -2.37 12.49 43.23
CA LYS A 10 -1.07 12.32 42.52
C LYS A 10 -1.05 11.13 41.59
N ILE A 11 -1.62 9.98 42.01
CA ILE A 11 -1.74 8.80 41.18
C ILE A 11 -2.63 9.09 39.95
N LEU A 12 -3.75 9.78 40.15
CA LEU A 12 -4.66 10.14 39.04
C LEU A 12 -3.97 11.06 38.03
N ILE A 13 -3.22 12.04 38.48
CA ILE A 13 -2.45 12.94 37.62
C ILE A 13 -1.39 12.15 36.85
N ALA A 14 -0.66 11.25 37.52
CA ALA A 14 0.35 10.43 36.85
C ALA A 14 -0.27 9.53 35.76
N LEU A 15 -1.42 8.93 36.02
CA LEU A 15 -2.15 8.13 35.02
C LEU A 15 -2.61 8.98 33.84
N LEU A 16 -3.14 10.17 34.08
CA LEU A 16 -3.52 11.10 33.01
C LEU A 16 -2.32 11.52 32.16
N CYS A 17 -1.17 11.79 32.78
CA CYS A 17 0.07 12.11 32.07
C CYS A 17 0.53 10.94 31.20
N ILE A 18 0.48 9.70 31.69
CA ILE A 18 0.85 8.51 30.92
C ILE A 18 -0.08 8.34 29.71
N ILE A 19 -1.40 8.47 29.90
CA ILE A 19 -2.38 8.39 28.81
C ILE A 19 -2.12 9.49 27.78
N PHE A 20 -1.85 10.72 28.22
CA PHE A 20 -1.56 11.83 27.31
C PHE A 20 -0.27 11.58 26.50
N ILE A 21 0.81 11.15 27.16
CA ILE A 21 2.08 10.85 26.50
C ILE A 21 1.90 9.71 25.48
N SER A 22 1.16 8.66 25.84
CA SER A 22 0.90 7.54 24.92
C SER A 22 0.07 7.99 23.72
N ALA A 23 -0.96 8.80 23.91
CA ALA A 23 -1.78 9.36 22.83
C ALA A 23 -0.93 10.23 21.86
N VAL A 24 -0.10 11.13 22.40
CA VAL A 24 0.81 11.93 21.58
C VAL A 24 1.80 11.06 20.81
N SER A 25 2.38 10.06 21.46
CA SER A 25 3.32 9.14 20.81
C SER A 25 2.68 8.36 19.65
N VAL A 26 1.44 7.91 19.83
CA VAL A 26 0.66 7.22 18.77
C VAL A 26 0.37 8.19 17.61
N THR A 27 -0.05 9.41 17.90
CA THR A 27 -0.33 10.42 16.86
C THR A 27 0.92 10.75 16.05
N VAL A 28 2.05 10.97 16.70
CA VAL A 28 3.35 11.22 16.05
C VAL A 28 3.77 10.02 15.19
N TYR A 29 3.59 8.80 15.71
CA TYR A 29 3.91 7.59 14.95
C TYR A 29 3.04 7.46 13.69
N ILE A 30 1.71 7.64 13.82
CA ILE A 30 0.78 7.59 12.67
C ILE A 30 1.17 8.65 11.63
N SER A 31 1.46 9.89 12.06
CA SER A 31 1.89 10.95 11.16
C SER A 31 3.19 10.62 10.43
N ALA A 32 4.14 9.96 11.11
CA ALA A 32 5.43 9.59 10.52
C ALA A 32 5.35 8.43 9.52
N VAL A 33 4.36 7.53 9.67
CA VAL A 33 4.18 6.37 8.76
C VAL A 33 3.20 6.64 7.63
N ASN A 34 2.45 7.75 7.72
CA ASN A 34 1.43 8.11 6.75
C ASN A 34 2.08 8.73 5.49
N PRO A 35 1.80 8.22 4.30
CA PRO A 35 2.35 8.76 3.07
C PRO A 35 1.87 10.19 2.81
N HIS A 36 2.77 11.03 2.31
CA HIS A 36 2.43 12.39 1.88
C HIS A 36 1.74 12.38 0.51
N ARG A 37 1.01 13.48 0.22
CA ARG A 37 0.39 13.65 -1.09
C ARG A 37 1.46 13.72 -2.18
N ASP A 38 1.21 13.04 -3.30
CA ASP A 38 2.08 13.13 -4.47
C ASP A 38 1.93 14.50 -5.13
N ASN A 39 3.04 15.18 -5.33
CA ASN A 39 3.10 16.51 -5.95
C ASN A 39 3.40 16.45 -7.45
N ILE A 40 3.28 15.28 -8.08
CA ILE A 40 3.48 15.18 -9.51
C ILE A 40 2.39 15.98 -10.24
N GLN A 41 2.80 16.84 -11.16
CA GLN A 41 1.83 17.52 -12.02
C GLN A 41 1.38 16.55 -13.11
N SER A 42 0.07 16.34 -13.20
CA SER A 42 -0.51 15.51 -14.24
C SER A 42 -0.41 16.25 -15.59
N SER A 43 0.59 15.92 -16.36
CA SER A 43 0.78 16.42 -17.71
C SER A 43 1.06 15.26 -18.67
N ASN A 44 0.38 15.25 -19.81
CA ASN A 44 0.58 14.27 -20.88
C ASN A 44 0.37 12.79 -20.44
N ILE A 45 -0.72 12.53 -19.70
CA ILE A 45 -1.12 11.16 -19.35
C ILE A 45 -1.64 10.48 -20.63
N PRO A 46 -1.07 9.34 -21.06
CA PRO A 46 -1.61 8.58 -22.17
C PRO A 46 -3.06 8.19 -21.94
N ALA A 47 -3.89 8.08 -22.99
CA ALA A 47 -5.27 7.63 -22.88
C ALA A 47 -5.37 6.18 -22.35
N GLU A 48 -4.37 5.37 -22.69
CA GLU A 48 -4.21 3.99 -22.21
C GLU A 48 -2.74 3.68 -22.00
N PHE A 49 -2.47 2.79 -21.06
CA PHE A 49 -1.12 2.30 -20.80
C PHE A 49 -1.15 0.92 -20.14
N HIS A 50 -0.24 0.04 -20.57
CA HIS A 50 -0.03 -1.28 -19.97
C HIS A 50 1.45 -1.57 -19.78
N CYS A 51 1.84 -2.02 -18.62
CA CYS A 51 3.20 -2.48 -18.32
C CYS A 51 3.51 -3.84 -19.00
N ALA A 52 2.93 -4.09 -20.19
CA ALA A 52 2.86 -5.40 -20.84
C ALA A 52 4.21 -5.95 -21.33
N LYS A 53 5.21 -5.10 -21.56
CA LYS A 53 6.53 -5.58 -22.05
C LYS A 53 7.20 -6.53 -21.06
N ASN A 54 6.99 -6.33 -19.77
CA ASN A 54 7.59 -7.09 -18.69
C ASN A 54 6.53 -7.76 -17.81
N SER A 55 5.36 -8.10 -18.36
CA SER A 55 4.32 -8.78 -17.60
C SER A 55 4.82 -10.14 -17.10
N SER A 56 4.65 -10.38 -15.82
CA SER A 56 4.99 -11.62 -15.16
C SER A 56 3.75 -12.46 -14.87
N TYR A 57 3.96 -13.72 -14.51
CA TYR A 57 2.88 -14.55 -13.96
C TYR A 57 2.38 -13.96 -12.63
N ILE A 58 1.12 -14.21 -12.31
CA ILE A 58 0.51 -13.84 -11.06
C ILE A 58 0.54 -15.03 -10.12
N ALA A 59 1.27 -14.92 -9.02
CA ALA A 59 1.28 -15.91 -7.97
C ALA A 59 0.18 -15.62 -6.97
N TYR A 60 -0.53 -16.66 -6.54
CA TYR A 60 -1.59 -16.52 -5.54
C TYR A 60 -1.05 -16.78 -4.14
N GLN A 61 -1.41 -15.89 -3.21
CA GLN A 61 -1.03 -16.03 -1.81
C GLN A 61 -1.93 -17.01 -1.06
N THR A 62 -1.39 -17.61 -0.02
CA THR A 62 -2.18 -18.45 0.89
C THR A 62 -2.78 -17.68 2.05
N ASP A 63 -2.03 -16.81 2.73
CA ASP A 63 -2.45 -16.06 3.90
C ASP A 63 -1.72 -14.73 4.06
N GLY A 64 -2.45 -13.60 4.11
CA GLY A 64 -1.98 -12.29 4.64
C GLY A 64 -0.65 -11.75 4.11
N LYS A 65 -0.12 -12.27 3.00
CA LYS A 65 1.19 -11.95 2.44
C LYS A 65 1.11 -11.03 1.23
N CYS A 66 0.00 -10.34 1.07
CA CYS A 66 -0.31 -9.53 -0.13
C CYS A 66 0.81 -8.53 -0.49
N ALA A 67 1.39 -7.87 0.51
CA ALA A 67 2.49 -6.92 0.31
C ALA A 67 3.71 -7.58 -0.35
N ALA A 68 4.08 -8.79 0.10
CA ALA A 68 5.20 -9.54 -0.46
C ALA A 68 4.90 -10.03 -1.89
N TYR A 69 3.69 -10.51 -2.13
CA TYR A 69 3.28 -10.97 -3.46
C TYR A 69 3.15 -9.84 -4.47
N ALA A 70 2.59 -8.68 -4.07
CA ALA A 70 2.55 -7.50 -4.91
C ALA A 70 3.97 -6.98 -5.21
N SER A 71 4.86 -6.94 -4.22
CA SER A 71 6.26 -6.56 -4.40
C SER A 71 7.01 -7.54 -5.30
N ALA A 72 6.81 -8.86 -5.11
CA ALA A 72 7.40 -9.88 -5.97
C ALA A 72 6.95 -9.74 -7.43
N TYR A 73 5.67 -9.42 -7.65
CA TYR A 73 5.16 -9.16 -9.00
C TYR A 73 5.89 -7.97 -9.65
N VAL A 74 6.01 -6.83 -8.96
CA VAL A 74 6.72 -5.66 -9.47
C VAL A 74 8.19 -5.99 -9.78
N LEU A 75 8.90 -6.66 -8.87
CA LEU A 75 10.29 -7.06 -9.07
C LEU A 75 10.46 -7.98 -10.30
N ARG A 76 9.55 -8.93 -10.51
CA ARG A 76 9.58 -9.78 -11.71
C ARG A 76 9.34 -8.99 -13.00
N CYS A 77 8.48 -7.97 -12.96
CA CYS A 77 8.30 -7.06 -14.10
C CYS A 77 9.56 -6.25 -14.42
N LEU A 78 10.46 -6.07 -13.44
CA LEU A 78 11.77 -5.44 -13.61
C LEU A 78 12.87 -6.43 -14.03
N GLY A 79 12.53 -7.71 -14.22
CA GLY A 79 13.46 -8.76 -14.65
C GLY A 79 14.14 -9.53 -13.52
N GLU A 80 13.77 -9.27 -12.24
CA GLU A 80 14.31 -10.04 -11.13
C GLU A 80 13.61 -11.38 -10.92
N ARG A 81 14.34 -12.31 -10.31
CA ARG A 81 13.74 -13.52 -9.75
C ARG A 81 13.22 -13.21 -8.35
N ALA A 82 11.91 -13.09 -8.21
CA ALA A 82 11.27 -12.75 -6.94
C ALA A 82 10.02 -13.62 -6.70
N ASP A 83 9.90 -14.08 -5.47
CA ASP A 83 8.79 -14.89 -4.98
C ASP A 83 8.23 -14.32 -3.70
N GLY A 84 6.89 -14.30 -3.56
CA GLY A 84 6.20 -13.66 -2.44
C GLY A 84 6.49 -14.35 -1.10
N GLU A 85 6.58 -15.69 -1.08
CA GLU A 85 6.91 -16.43 0.14
C GLU A 85 8.32 -16.10 0.63
N SER A 86 9.29 -16.05 -0.29
CA SER A 86 10.68 -15.75 0.02
C SER A 86 10.89 -14.30 0.45
N LEU A 87 10.09 -13.37 -0.05
CA LEU A 87 10.16 -11.94 0.32
C LEU A 87 9.49 -11.62 1.66
N TYR A 88 8.52 -12.42 2.07
CA TYR A 88 7.70 -12.10 3.23
C TYR A 88 8.49 -11.93 4.55
N PRO A 89 9.53 -12.75 4.85
CA PRO A 89 10.37 -12.53 6.02
C PRO A 89 11.11 -11.19 6.02
N ASP A 90 11.47 -10.66 4.84
CA ASP A 90 12.23 -9.42 4.70
C ASP A 90 11.38 -8.16 4.90
N ILE A 91 10.06 -8.30 4.84
CA ILE A 91 9.15 -7.17 5.03
C ILE A 91 8.87 -6.96 6.52
N ARG A 92 9.29 -5.79 7.03
CA ARG A 92 9.00 -5.41 8.41
C ARG A 92 7.50 -5.29 8.65
N ARG A 93 7.02 -5.98 9.68
CA ARG A 93 5.62 -5.93 10.16
C ARG A 93 5.57 -5.27 11.53
N THR A 94 4.50 -4.52 11.76
CA THR A 94 4.18 -3.93 13.07
C THR A 94 2.80 -4.39 13.46
N PHE A 95 2.69 -5.15 14.55
CA PHE A 95 1.42 -5.77 15.00
C PHE A 95 0.70 -6.58 13.90
N GLY A 96 1.47 -7.28 13.05
CA GLY A 96 0.92 -8.06 11.94
C GLY A 96 0.69 -7.28 10.64
N PHE A 97 0.74 -5.94 10.68
CA PHE A 97 0.53 -5.10 9.50
C PHE A 97 1.84 -4.76 8.79
N VAL A 98 1.76 -4.70 7.46
CA VAL A 98 2.82 -4.15 6.61
C VAL A 98 2.47 -2.72 6.26
N SER A 99 3.28 -1.76 6.73
CA SER A 99 3.11 -0.35 6.35
C SER A 99 3.61 -0.10 4.92
N PRO A 100 3.10 0.94 4.22
CA PRO A 100 3.63 1.35 2.91
C PRO A 100 5.14 1.61 2.94
N GLY A 101 5.66 2.21 4.01
CA GLY A 101 7.09 2.44 4.22
C GLY A 101 7.92 1.16 4.36
N SER A 102 7.32 0.04 4.80
CA SER A 102 8.00 -1.25 4.84
C SER A 102 8.21 -1.82 3.44
N ILE A 103 7.27 -1.61 2.53
CA ILE A 103 7.42 -1.98 1.10
C ILE A 103 8.48 -1.10 0.43
N VAL A 104 8.50 0.21 0.71
CA VAL A 104 9.55 1.12 0.22
C VAL A 104 10.93 0.59 0.64
N LYS A 105 11.12 0.27 1.92
CA LYS A 105 12.39 -0.27 2.43
C LYS A 105 12.79 -1.59 1.79
N LEU A 106 11.83 -2.46 1.46
CA LEU A 106 12.11 -3.68 0.71
C LEU A 106 12.71 -3.35 -0.67
N PHE A 107 12.12 -2.43 -1.42
CA PHE A 107 12.65 -2.02 -2.73
C PHE A 107 14.03 -1.35 -2.59
N GLU A 108 14.21 -0.47 -1.60
CA GLU A 108 15.50 0.18 -1.32
C GLU A 108 16.59 -0.82 -0.98
N SER A 109 16.31 -1.86 -0.20
CA SER A 109 17.26 -2.93 0.12
C SER A 109 17.69 -3.74 -1.10
N ARG A 110 16.94 -3.65 -2.21
CA ARG A 110 17.25 -4.28 -3.50
C ARG A 110 17.83 -3.29 -4.53
N GLY A 111 18.16 -2.09 -4.09
CA GLY A 111 18.80 -1.08 -4.94
C GLY A 111 17.84 -0.24 -5.79
N TYR A 112 16.54 -0.32 -5.56
CA TYR A 112 15.56 0.53 -6.24
C TYR A 112 15.23 1.75 -5.40
N SER A 113 15.06 2.89 -6.06
CA SER A 113 14.48 4.07 -5.42
C SER A 113 12.95 3.96 -5.46
N ALA A 114 12.31 4.01 -4.30
CA ALA A 114 10.86 3.87 -4.18
C ALA A 114 10.25 4.93 -3.27
N LYS A 115 8.99 5.24 -3.48
CA LYS A 115 8.20 6.13 -2.62
C LYS A 115 6.80 5.60 -2.38
N ALA A 116 6.27 5.88 -1.20
CA ALA A 116 4.86 5.75 -0.88
C ALA A 116 4.24 7.15 -0.83
N CYS A 117 3.14 7.33 -1.55
CA CYS A 117 2.37 8.57 -1.61
C CYS A 117 0.88 8.28 -1.53
N CYS A 118 0.08 9.31 -1.28
CA CYS A 118 -1.34 9.29 -1.56
C CYS A 118 -1.66 10.28 -2.69
N GLY A 119 -2.71 10.02 -3.47
CA GLY A 119 -3.05 10.85 -4.61
C GLY A 119 -4.43 10.59 -5.17
N ASP A 120 -4.58 10.82 -6.44
CA ASP A 120 -5.79 10.57 -7.22
C ASP A 120 -5.50 9.66 -8.41
N THR A 121 -6.52 9.34 -9.16
CA THR A 121 -6.42 8.45 -10.32
C THR A 121 -5.46 8.98 -11.39
N ASP A 122 -5.38 10.30 -11.58
CA ASP A 122 -4.50 10.90 -12.58
C ASP A 122 -3.02 10.79 -12.16
N THR A 123 -2.71 11.07 -10.89
CA THR A 123 -1.36 10.86 -10.35
C THR A 123 -0.95 9.40 -10.42
N LEU A 124 -1.87 8.46 -10.12
CA LEU A 124 -1.63 7.02 -10.26
C LEU A 124 -1.32 6.63 -11.72
N LYS A 125 -2.15 7.06 -12.68
CA LYS A 125 -1.93 6.83 -14.11
C LYS A 125 -0.58 7.34 -14.57
N GLN A 126 -0.21 8.54 -14.13
CA GLN A 126 1.08 9.13 -14.48
C GLN A 126 2.26 8.32 -13.91
N ARG A 127 2.12 7.73 -12.73
CA ARG A 127 3.17 6.85 -12.18
C ARG A 127 3.28 5.54 -12.95
N ILE A 128 2.15 4.91 -13.29
CA ILE A 128 2.11 3.67 -14.08
C ILE A 128 2.73 3.90 -15.47
N SER A 129 2.45 5.04 -16.11
CA SER A 129 2.97 5.35 -17.45
C SER A 129 4.49 5.60 -17.49
N LYS A 130 5.19 5.57 -16.35
CA LYS A 130 6.65 5.51 -16.30
C LYS A 130 7.22 4.12 -16.62
N GLY A 131 6.38 3.09 -16.74
CA GLY A 131 6.75 1.76 -17.26
C GLY A 131 6.86 0.66 -16.21
N ALA A 132 6.63 0.95 -14.94
CA ALA A 132 6.59 -0.04 -13.87
C ALA A 132 5.20 -0.14 -13.24
N PRO A 133 4.74 -1.34 -12.82
CA PRO A 133 3.51 -1.46 -12.03
C PRO A 133 3.62 -0.69 -10.71
N VAL A 134 2.48 -0.17 -10.26
CA VAL A 134 2.36 0.60 -9.02
C VAL A 134 1.55 -0.20 -8.01
N ILE A 135 2.09 -0.39 -6.81
CA ILE A 135 1.38 -1.10 -5.74
C ILE A 135 0.39 -0.15 -5.10
N VAL A 136 -0.85 -0.57 -4.96
CA VAL A 136 -1.94 0.17 -4.30
C VAL A 136 -2.37 -0.53 -3.02
N PHE A 137 -2.78 0.27 -2.03
CA PHE A 137 -3.36 -0.20 -0.78
C PHE A 137 -4.87 0.01 -0.86
N ILE A 138 -5.62 -1.07 -0.85
CA ILE A 138 -7.07 -1.09 -1.10
C ILE A 138 -7.83 -1.80 0.00
N SER A 139 -9.11 -1.50 0.16
CA SER A 139 -10.02 -2.25 1.02
C SER A 139 -10.53 -3.52 0.32
N ILE A 140 -10.71 -4.56 1.10
CA ILE A 140 -11.41 -5.79 0.74
C ILE A 140 -12.42 -6.10 1.86
N PRO A 141 -13.41 -6.98 1.65
CA PRO A 141 -14.33 -7.32 2.74
C PRO A 141 -13.58 -7.72 4.02
N GLN A 142 -13.79 -6.95 5.10
CA GLN A 142 -13.26 -7.16 6.45
C GLN A 142 -11.73 -6.97 6.62
N ASP A 143 -10.99 -6.49 5.60
CA ASP A 143 -9.54 -6.31 5.69
C ASP A 143 -9.05 -5.28 4.67
N THR A 144 -7.74 -5.10 4.63
CA THR A 144 -7.02 -4.31 3.64
C THR A 144 -6.07 -5.19 2.83
N HIS A 145 -5.67 -4.73 1.64
CA HIS A 145 -4.93 -5.54 0.70
C HIS A 145 -3.98 -4.71 -0.16
N TYR A 146 -2.85 -5.30 -0.52
CA TYR A 146 -1.94 -4.75 -1.51
C TYR A 146 -2.07 -5.50 -2.82
N ALA A 147 -2.28 -4.77 -3.93
CA ALA A 147 -2.29 -5.29 -5.29
C ALA A 147 -1.44 -4.40 -6.19
N ALA A 148 -0.98 -4.89 -7.33
CA ALA A 148 -0.20 -4.10 -8.27
C ALA A 148 -1.07 -3.67 -9.45
N VAL A 149 -1.23 -2.35 -9.67
CA VAL A 149 -1.86 -1.81 -10.89
C VAL A 149 -0.86 -1.87 -12.01
N THR A 150 -1.24 -2.53 -13.10
CA THR A 150 -0.36 -2.86 -14.23
C THR A 150 -0.70 -2.07 -15.49
N GLY A 151 -1.84 -1.39 -15.49
CA GLY A 151 -2.30 -0.62 -16.64
C GLY A 151 -3.67 0.00 -16.44
N TYR A 152 -4.07 0.75 -17.43
CA TYR A 152 -5.39 1.38 -17.51
C TYR A 152 -5.76 1.68 -18.96
N ASP A 153 -7.06 1.87 -19.21
CA ASP A 153 -7.62 2.43 -20.43
C ASP A 153 -8.71 3.46 -20.12
N SER A 154 -9.59 3.75 -21.05
CA SER A 154 -10.68 4.71 -20.87
C SER A 154 -11.78 4.24 -19.89
N GLN A 155 -11.87 2.95 -19.59
CA GLN A 155 -12.93 2.35 -18.79
C GLN A 155 -12.43 1.68 -17.51
N TYR A 156 -11.23 1.08 -17.53
CA TYR A 156 -10.75 0.18 -16.49
C TYR A 156 -9.33 0.50 -16.02
N LEU A 157 -9.09 0.13 -14.76
CA LEU A 157 -7.75 -0.15 -14.24
C LEU A 157 -7.54 -1.66 -14.17
N TYR A 158 -6.34 -2.10 -14.50
CA TYR A 158 -5.93 -3.51 -14.56
C TYR A 158 -4.95 -3.83 -13.44
N LEU A 159 -5.23 -4.88 -12.68
CA LEU A 159 -4.46 -5.23 -11.49
C LEU A 159 -3.95 -6.68 -11.58
N ALA A 160 -2.73 -6.87 -11.11
CA ALA A 160 -2.21 -8.17 -10.69
C ALA A 160 -2.53 -8.33 -9.20
N ASP A 161 -3.51 -9.17 -8.89
CA ASP A 161 -4.02 -9.40 -7.54
C ASP A 161 -3.68 -10.83 -7.09
N SER A 162 -2.99 -10.95 -5.96
CA SER A 162 -2.58 -12.23 -5.41
C SER A 162 -3.70 -13.00 -4.71
N LEU A 163 -4.86 -12.38 -4.49
CA LEU A 163 -6.06 -13.06 -3.98
C LEU A 163 -6.89 -13.63 -5.13
N ILE A 164 -6.88 -14.95 -5.26
CA ILE A 164 -7.61 -15.64 -6.35
C ILE A 164 -9.11 -15.29 -6.34
N LYS A 165 -9.71 -15.08 -5.18
CA LYS A 165 -11.14 -14.71 -5.05
C LYS A 165 -11.48 -13.33 -5.64
N ASN A 166 -10.48 -12.47 -5.86
CA ASN A 166 -10.65 -11.15 -6.46
C ASN A 166 -10.48 -11.19 -7.99
N ALA A 167 -9.97 -12.29 -8.56
CA ALA A 167 -9.79 -12.43 -10.00
C ALA A 167 -11.15 -12.42 -10.71
N ASN A 168 -11.29 -11.55 -11.70
CA ASN A 168 -12.52 -11.41 -12.50
C ASN A 168 -12.25 -11.37 -14.02
N THR A 169 -11.01 -11.58 -14.41
CA THR A 169 -10.59 -11.61 -15.81
C THR A 169 -9.32 -12.44 -15.94
N ASP A 170 -8.98 -12.82 -17.17
CA ASP A 170 -7.72 -13.49 -17.50
C ASP A 170 -7.03 -12.65 -18.59
N GLY A 171 -5.99 -11.95 -18.21
CA GLY A 171 -5.25 -11.04 -19.06
C GLY A 171 -3.74 -11.21 -18.94
N LYS A 172 -3.01 -10.73 -19.93
CA LYS A 172 -1.56 -10.78 -19.90
C LYS A 172 -1.01 -9.83 -18.83
N GLY A 173 -0.61 -10.40 -17.68
CA GLY A 173 -0.02 -9.65 -16.57
C GLY A 173 -1.05 -8.99 -15.63
N TYR A 174 -2.33 -9.30 -15.77
CA TYR A 174 -3.38 -8.91 -14.83
C TYR A 174 -4.45 -10.01 -14.76
N ASN A 175 -5.12 -10.09 -13.62
CA ASN A 175 -6.22 -11.03 -13.37
C ASN A 175 -7.46 -10.35 -12.78
N ARG A 176 -7.39 -9.02 -12.57
CA ARG A 176 -8.49 -8.22 -12.06
C ARG A 176 -8.59 -6.93 -12.86
N LYS A 177 -9.81 -6.56 -13.23
CA LYS A 177 -10.13 -5.25 -13.80
C LYS A 177 -11.23 -4.60 -12.99
N LEU A 178 -11.12 -3.30 -12.77
CA LEU A 178 -12.09 -2.49 -12.05
C LEU A 178 -12.40 -1.26 -12.88
N THR A 179 -13.66 -0.85 -12.95
CA THR A 179 -14.01 0.48 -13.43
C THR A 179 -13.39 1.53 -12.51
N TYR A 180 -13.30 2.76 -12.96
CA TYR A 180 -12.77 3.84 -12.13
C TYR A 180 -13.59 4.04 -10.85
N GLU A 181 -14.93 3.95 -10.95
CA GLU A 181 -15.83 4.05 -9.79
C GLU A 181 -15.60 2.92 -8.78
N GLU A 182 -15.51 1.67 -9.24
CA GLU A 182 -15.21 0.51 -8.39
C GLU A 182 -13.84 0.63 -7.73
N PHE A 183 -12.84 1.08 -8.50
CA PHE A 183 -11.48 1.26 -7.99
C PHE A 183 -11.43 2.36 -6.92
N GLU A 184 -11.97 3.53 -7.16
CA GLU A 184 -12.00 4.63 -6.20
C GLU A 184 -12.71 4.24 -4.90
N LYS A 185 -13.77 3.45 -5.01
CA LYS A 185 -14.48 2.93 -3.84
C LYS A 185 -13.61 2.02 -2.96
N VAL A 186 -12.87 1.09 -3.57
CA VAL A 186 -11.98 0.18 -2.81
C VAL A 186 -10.65 0.83 -2.44
N TRP A 187 -10.24 1.90 -3.11
CA TRP A 187 -9.00 2.61 -2.82
C TRP A 187 -9.10 3.52 -1.59
N LYS A 188 -10.31 3.82 -1.14
CA LYS A 188 -10.59 4.39 0.17
C LYS A 188 -10.56 3.28 1.20
N THR A 189 -9.69 3.42 2.19
CA THR A 189 -9.53 2.42 3.25
C THR A 189 -9.91 3.04 4.57
N ASP A 190 -10.88 2.48 5.28
CA ASP A 190 -11.31 2.95 6.61
C ASP A 190 -10.25 2.60 7.69
N THR A 191 -9.02 3.05 7.48
CA THR A 191 -7.90 2.84 8.37
C THR A 191 -7.38 4.16 8.94
N VAL A 192 -6.42 4.07 9.87
CA VAL A 192 -5.71 5.27 10.40
C VAL A 192 -4.73 5.89 9.39
N LEU A 193 -4.47 5.20 8.28
CA LEU A 193 -3.66 5.72 7.19
C LEU A 193 -4.52 6.58 6.26
N SER A 194 -3.87 7.43 5.47
CA SER A 194 -4.53 8.19 4.41
C SER A 194 -5.19 7.27 3.39
N ASP A 195 -6.25 7.74 2.76
CA ASP A 195 -6.82 7.07 1.60
C ASP A 195 -5.93 7.18 0.38
N ASN A 196 -6.23 6.37 -0.63
CA ASN A 196 -5.63 6.44 -1.97
C ASN A 196 -4.10 6.29 -1.95
N ILE A 197 -3.60 5.40 -1.08
CA ILE A 197 -2.16 5.12 -0.97
C ILE A 197 -1.69 4.27 -2.14
N TYR A 198 -0.52 4.63 -2.66
CA TYR A 198 0.23 3.83 -3.63
C TYR A 198 1.74 3.91 -3.43
N ILE A 199 2.45 2.88 -3.88
CA ILE A 199 3.90 2.74 -3.82
C ILE A 199 4.41 2.56 -5.25
N PHE A 200 5.38 3.36 -5.65
CA PHE A 200 5.95 3.38 -6.99
C PHE A 200 7.48 3.50 -6.96
N LEU A 201 8.10 3.10 -8.05
CA LEU A 201 9.54 3.26 -8.28
C LEU A 201 9.81 4.60 -8.98
N ILE A 202 10.95 5.21 -8.63
CA ILE A 202 11.37 6.53 -9.17
C ILE A 202 12.31 6.31 -10.35
#